data_57cf780d6d88b69496c2b0b5092c22e3
#
_entry.id   57cf780d6d88b69496c2b0b5092c22e3
#
_cell.length_a   1.000
_cell.length_b   1.000
_cell.length_c   1.000
_cell.angle_alpha   90.00
_cell.angle_beta   90.00
_cell.angle_gamma   90.00
#
_symmetry.space_group_name_H-M   'P 1'
#
loop_
_entity.id
_entity.type
_entity.pdbx_description
1 polymer ?
#
loop_
_entity_poly.entity_id
_entity_poly.type
_entity_poly.pdbx_seq_one_letter_code
_entity_poly.pdbx_strand_id
1 'polypeptide(L)'
;MVIGDLSSAAETRDLAGQVNQIGRMDAVIHNAGIFLEPSRAATADGHAKTLAVNTLAPYLLTALVGRPDRLIYLSSGLHHAGAGSLMDTDWTGRRWNAAQAYSESKLQVTALALTLARAWPDVLSNAVDPGWVPTKMGGPAATDDLELGYLTQTWLAVSNDPAAAASGGYWYHRQRQQPAPQARDLAFQDQLMDRLAALTGVTLL
;
A
#
# COMPACT_ATOMS: atom_id res chain seq x y z
N MET A 1 7.83 -17.15 12.11
CA MET A 1 6.71 -16.81 11.21
C MET A 1 5.60 -16.25 12.07
N VAL A 2 5.01 -15.13 11.66
CA VAL A 2 3.86 -14.49 12.30
C VAL A 2 2.66 -14.59 11.36
N ILE A 3 1.44 -14.68 11.89
CA ILE A 3 0.23 -14.91 11.09
C ILE A 3 -0.87 -13.95 11.58
N GLY A 4 -1.61 -13.37 10.64
CA GLY A 4 -2.78 -12.53 10.90
C GLY A 4 -3.56 -12.28 9.61
N ASP A 5 -4.87 -12.09 9.72
CA ASP A 5 -5.75 -11.68 8.61
C ASP A 5 -5.76 -10.15 8.51
N LEU A 6 -5.22 -9.62 7.42
CA LEU A 6 -5.16 -8.18 7.16
C LEU A 6 -6.53 -7.55 6.85
N SER A 7 -7.59 -8.35 6.70
CA SER A 7 -8.95 -7.82 6.63
C SER A 7 -9.55 -7.50 8.01
N SER A 8 -8.87 -7.91 9.10
CA SER A 8 -9.23 -7.65 10.49
C SER A 8 -8.26 -6.61 11.09
N ALA A 9 -8.79 -5.49 11.56
CA ALA A 9 -7.98 -4.47 12.21
C ALA A 9 -7.35 -4.99 13.53
N ALA A 10 -8.07 -5.85 14.26
CA ALA A 10 -7.55 -6.47 15.47
C ALA A 10 -6.36 -7.39 15.18
N GLU A 11 -6.49 -8.30 14.20
CA GLU A 11 -5.40 -9.20 13.82
C GLU A 11 -4.21 -8.45 13.21
N THR A 12 -4.46 -7.38 12.45
CA THR A 12 -3.39 -6.51 11.93
C THR A 12 -2.59 -5.86 13.09
N ARG A 13 -3.26 -5.44 14.16
CA ARG A 13 -2.59 -4.89 15.37
C ARG A 13 -1.79 -5.97 16.11
N ASP A 14 -2.37 -7.15 16.27
CA ASP A 14 -1.69 -8.30 16.89
C ASP A 14 -0.47 -8.71 16.07
N LEU A 15 -0.58 -8.70 14.73
CA LEU A 15 0.54 -8.96 13.82
C LEU A 15 1.67 -7.95 14.04
N ALA A 16 1.35 -6.66 14.14
CA ALA A 16 2.35 -5.63 14.44
C ALA A 16 3.05 -5.90 15.80
N GLY A 17 2.28 -6.28 16.80
CA GLY A 17 2.83 -6.68 18.11
C GLY A 17 3.79 -7.87 18.02
N GLN A 18 3.43 -8.91 17.26
CA GLN A 18 4.29 -10.08 17.03
C GLN A 18 5.58 -9.70 16.28
N VAL A 19 5.49 -8.82 15.26
CA VAL A 19 6.67 -8.33 14.54
C VAL A 19 7.60 -7.55 15.48
N ASN A 20 7.05 -6.69 16.33
CA ASN A 20 7.84 -5.90 17.29
C ASN A 20 8.55 -6.77 18.33
N GLN A 21 8.00 -7.94 18.69
CA GLN A 21 8.67 -8.90 19.56
C GLN A 21 9.89 -9.58 18.92
N ILE A 22 9.95 -9.66 17.59
CA ILE A 22 11.14 -10.15 16.87
C ILE A 22 12.27 -9.10 16.93
N GLY A 23 11.92 -7.83 16.90
CA GLY A 23 12.83 -6.70 16.90
C GLY A 23 12.53 -5.72 15.76
N ARG A 24 13.35 -4.67 15.64
CA ARG A 24 13.24 -3.70 14.56
C ARG A 24 13.60 -4.34 13.21
N MET A 25 12.76 -4.13 12.22
CA MET A 25 13.02 -4.56 10.84
C MET A 25 13.85 -3.51 10.11
N ASP A 26 14.80 -3.93 9.27
CA ASP A 26 15.55 -3.02 8.39
C ASP A 26 14.66 -2.55 7.23
N ALA A 27 13.81 -3.43 6.71
CA ALA A 27 12.88 -3.11 5.63
C ALA A 27 11.53 -3.80 5.84
N VAL A 28 10.45 -3.11 5.43
CA VAL A 28 9.11 -3.68 5.38
C VAL A 28 8.55 -3.53 3.97
N ILE A 29 8.12 -4.66 3.38
CA ILE A 29 7.44 -4.69 2.09
C ILE A 29 5.96 -4.98 2.33
N HIS A 30 5.11 -3.97 2.11
CA HIS A 30 3.66 -4.12 2.13
C HIS A 30 3.21 -4.73 0.80
N ASN A 31 3.32 -6.06 0.71
CA ASN A 31 3.06 -6.83 -0.52
C ASN A 31 1.61 -7.33 -0.62
N ALA A 32 0.96 -7.58 0.50
CA ALA A 32 -0.39 -8.13 0.51
C ALA A 32 -1.39 -7.22 -0.20
N GLY A 33 -2.31 -7.83 -0.94
CA GLY A 33 -3.36 -7.11 -1.63
C GLY A 33 -4.40 -8.06 -2.21
N ILE A 34 -5.59 -7.54 -2.45
CA ILE A 34 -6.68 -8.25 -3.11
C ILE A 34 -7.18 -7.44 -4.31
N PHE A 35 -7.73 -8.14 -5.30
CA PHE A 35 -8.15 -7.56 -6.58
C PHE A 35 -9.49 -8.13 -7.01
N LEU A 36 -10.33 -7.29 -7.60
CA LEU A 36 -11.63 -7.65 -8.18
C LEU A 36 -12.58 -8.43 -7.25
N GLU A 37 -12.72 -7.99 -6.01
CA GLU A 37 -13.77 -8.53 -5.15
C GLU A 37 -15.14 -8.36 -5.82
N PRO A 38 -15.93 -9.44 -6.01
CA PRO A 38 -17.15 -9.39 -6.83
C PRO A 38 -18.27 -8.54 -6.23
N SER A 39 -18.18 -8.26 -4.93
CA SER A 39 -19.11 -7.39 -4.19
C SER A 39 -18.36 -6.57 -3.17
N ARG A 40 -19.02 -5.54 -2.61
CA ARG A 40 -18.55 -4.86 -1.42
C ARG A 40 -18.62 -5.81 -0.22
N ALA A 41 -17.71 -6.75 -0.12
CA ALA A 41 -17.57 -7.57 1.07
C ALA A 41 -17.13 -6.68 2.24
N ALA A 42 -17.98 -6.54 3.26
CA ALA A 42 -17.64 -5.81 4.48
C ALA A 42 -16.83 -6.71 5.42
N THR A 43 -15.78 -6.16 6.02
CA THR A 43 -15.03 -6.79 7.12
C THR A 43 -15.86 -6.74 8.41
N ALA A 44 -15.40 -7.42 9.47
CA ALA A 44 -16.02 -7.33 10.80
C ALA A 44 -16.04 -5.90 11.34
N ASP A 45 -15.07 -5.07 10.94
CA ASP A 45 -14.97 -3.65 11.30
C ASP A 45 -15.87 -2.76 10.43
N GLY A 46 -16.62 -3.32 9.46
CA GLY A 46 -17.56 -2.62 8.58
C GLY A 46 -16.92 -2.03 7.32
N HIS A 47 -15.61 -2.13 7.15
CA HIS A 47 -14.88 -1.60 5.99
C HIS A 47 -15.02 -2.49 4.76
N ALA A 48 -15.00 -1.89 3.56
CA ALA A 48 -14.84 -2.65 2.33
C ALA A 48 -13.53 -3.44 2.39
N LYS A 49 -13.58 -4.75 2.11
CA LYS A 49 -12.41 -5.65 2.23
C LYS A 49 -11.22 -5.18 1.41
N THR A 50 -11.47 -4.63 0.21
CA THR A 50 -10.42 -4.03 -0.63
C THR A 50 -9.72 -2.86 0.07
N LEU A 51 -10.48 -1.96 0.71
CA LEU A 51 -9.90 -0.86 1.50
C LEU A 51 -9.12 -1.41 2.69
N ALA A 52 -9.70 -2.34 3.45
CA ALA A 52 -9.09 -2.91 4.64
C ALA A 52 -7.71 -3.53 4.34
N VAL A 53 -7.64 -4.42 3.35
CA VAL A 53 -6.40 -5.15 3.03
C VAL A 53 -5.39 -4.27 2.31
N ASN A 54 -5.82 -3.48 1.31
CA ASN A 54 -4.90 -2.77 0.43
C ASN A 54 -4.42 -1.42 1.00
N THR A 55 -5.18 -0.82 1.94
CA THR A 55 -4.87 0.53 2.44
C THR A 55 -4.79 0.60 3.97
N LEU A 56 -5.83 0.14 4.70
CA LEU A 56 -5.85 0.28 6.16
C LEU A 56 -4.81 -0.61 6.84
N ALA A 57 -4.61 -1.84 6.37
CA ALA A 57 -3.60 -2.73 6.93
C ALA A 57 -2.17 -2.21 6.71
N PRO A 58 -1.74 -1.79 5.51
CA PRO A 58 -0.45 -1.11 5.32
C PRO A 58 -0.29 0.13 6.20
N TYR A 59 -1.33 0.94 6.34
CA TYR A 59 -1.30 2.11 7.23
C TYR A 59 -1.09 1.72 8.69
N LEU A 60 -1.89 0.77 9.21
CA LEU A 60 -1.78 0.28 10.58
C LEU A 60 -0.42 -0.35 10.87
N LEU A 61 0.07 -1.20 9.97
CA LEU A 61 1.38 -1.83 10.13
C LEU A 61 2.50 -0.78 10.12
N THR A 62 2.41 0.23 9.26
CA THR A 62 3.37 1.34 9.24
C THR A 62 3.35 2.13 10.54
N ALA A 63 2.17 2.35 11.12
CA ALA A 63 2.02 3.11 12.37
C ALA A 63 2.47 2.33 13.61
N LEU A 64 2.33 1.01 13.62
CA LEU A 64 2.46 0.18 14.81
C LEU A 64 3.74 -0.66 14.86
N VAL A 65 4.33 -0.98 13.72
CA VAL A 65 5.64 -1.66 13.66
C VAL A 65 6.75 -0.64 13.92
N GLY A 66 7.79 -1.06 14.67
CA GLY A 66 8.97 -0.23 14.90
C GLY A 66 9.54 0.30 13.58
N ARG A 67 9.71 1.62 13.47
CA ARG A 67 10.08 2.33 12.23
C ARG A 67 11.31 1.69 11.57
N PRO A 68 11.16 1.13 10.35
CA PRO A 68 12.27 0.53 9.59
C PRO A 68 13.09 1.61 8.88
N ASP A 69 14.21 1.23 8.29
CA ASP A 69 14.97 2.12 7.40
C ASP A 69 14.30 2.25 6.02
N ARG A 70 13.55 1.22 5.60
CA ARG A 70 12.95 1.16 4.26
C ARG A 70 11.50 0.68 4.30
N LEU A 71 10.65 1.39 3.60
CA LEU A 71 9.23 1.07 3.40
C LEU A 71 8.94 0.94 1.91
N ILE A 72 8.40 -0.20 1.50
CA ILE A 72 8.04 -0.49 0.13
C ILE A 72 6.56 -0.86 0.06
N TYR A 73 5.80 -0.15 -0.76
CA TYR A 73 4.36 -0.34 -0.91
C TYR A 73 4.04 -0.86 -2.31
N LEU A 74 3.42 -2.04 -2.41
CA LEU A 74 3.00 -2.58 -3.70
C LEU A 74 1.75 -1.84 -4.20
N SER A 75 1.98 -0.99 -5.19
CA SER A 75 0.98 -0.26 -5.95
C SER A 75 0.52 -1.07 -7.19
N SER A 76 0.15 -0.40 -8.24
CA SER A 76 -0.23 -0.93 -9.57
C SER A 76 -0.33 0.24 -10.55
N GLY A 77 -0.12 0.00 -11.84
CA GLY A 77 -0.43 0.97 -12.91
C GLY A 77 -1.88 1.43 -12.88
N LEU A 78 -2.81 0.63 -12.34
CA LEU A 78 -4.21 1.01 -12.19
C LEU A 78 -4.45 2.16 -11.20
N HIS A 79 -3.47 2.56 -10.38
CA HIS A 79 -3.61 3.73 -9.51
C HIS A 79 -3.87 5.02 -10.28
N HIS A 80 -3.45 5.10 -11.55
CA HIS A 80 -3.74 6.24 -12.43
C HIS A 80 -5.24 6.42 -12.72
N ALA A 81 -6.03 5.35 -12.63
CA ALA A 81 -7.49 5.36 -12.79
C ALA A 81 -8.23 5.56 -11.45
N GLY A 82 -7.51 5.66 -10.34
CA GLY A 82 -8.10 5.91 -9.03
C GLY A 82 -8.76 7.29 -8.98
N ALA A 83 -10.03 7.34 -8.54
CA ALA A 83 -10.67 8.61 -8.24
C ALA A 83 -10.17 9.15 -6.90
N GLY A 84 -9.83 10.42 -6.86
CA GLY A 84 -9.26 11.03 -5.68
C GLY A 84 -10.26 11.52 -4.63
N SER A 85 -11.51 11.09 -4.70
CA SER A 85 -12.48 11.42 -3.66
C SER A 85 -12.29 10.54 -2.44
N LEU A 86 -12.05 11.15 -1.29
CA LEU A 86 -11.96 10.48 0.01
C LEU A 86 -13.30 10.48 0.78
N MET A 87 -14.38 10.97 0.18
CA MET A 87 -15.68 11.13 0.84
C MET A 87 -16.34 9.78 1.15
N ASP A 88 -16.17 8.78 0.28
CA ASP A 88 -16.77 7.44 0.43
C ASP A 88 -15.75 6.36 0.05
N THR A 89 -14.67 6.30 0.83
CA THR A 89 -13.60 5.29 0.66
C THR A 89 -14.11 3.87 0.90
N ASP A 90 -15.16 3.73 1.69
CA ASP A 90 -15.79 2.45 2.05
C ASP A 90 -16.88 2.01 1.07
N TRP A 91 -17.18 2.80 0.03
CA TRP A 91 -18.22 2.45 -0.95
C TRP A 91 -19.59 2.18 -0.35
N THR A 92 -19.98 2.91 0.67
CA THR A 92 -21.28 2.77 1.34
C THR A 92 -22.39 3.57 0.67
N GLY A 93 -22.04 4.69 0.05
CA GLY A 93 -22.95 5.63 -0.60
C GLY A 93 -23.06 5.47 -2.11
N ARG A 94 -22.31 4.57 -2.73
CA ARG A 94 -22.25 4.39 -4.20
C ARG A 94 -22.28 2.92 -4.60
N ARG A 95 -22.69 2.66 -5.85
CA ARG A 95 -22.70 1.30 -6.41
C ARG A 95 -21.27 0.74 -6.46
N TRP A 96 -21.10 -0.48 -5.97
CA TRP A 96 -19.82 -1.19 -6.01
C TRP A 96 -19.28 -1.35 -7.43
N ASN A 97 -18.02 -1.00 -7.60
CA ASN A 97 -17.23 -1.26 -8.80
C ASN A 97 -15.85 -1.77 -8.35
N ALA A 98 -15.61 -3.06 -8.55
CA ALA A 98 -14.41 -3.74 -8.06
C ALA A 98 -13.11 -3.15 -8.62
N ALA A 99 -13.08 -2.84 -9.93
CA ALA A 99 -11.90 -2.27 -10.58
C ALA A 99 -11.60 -0.86 -10.06
N GLN A 100 -12.66 -0.04 -9.88
CA GLN A 100 -12.50 1.31 -9.35
C GLN A 100 -12.07 1.29 -7.87
N ALA A 101 -12.66 0.42 -7.04
CA ALA A 101 -12.28 0.27 -5.64
C ALA A 101 -10.79 -0.16 -5.50
N TYR A 102 -10.34 -1.06 -6.35
CA TYR A 102 -8.94 -1.45 -6.41
C TYR A 102 -8.05 -0.27 -6.83
N SER A 103 -8.39 0.43 -7.92
CA SER A 103 -7.62 1.58 -8.41
C SER A 103 -7.50 2.68 -7.37
N GLU A 104 -8.58 2.98 -6.65
CA GLU A 104 -8.58 3.93 -5.53
C GLU A 104 -7.68 3.46 -4.37
N SER A 105 -7.73 2.18 -4.01
CA SER A 105 -6.84 1.64 -2.96
C SER A 105 -5.37 1.74 -3.34
N LYS A 106 -5.04 1.55 -4.64
CA LYS A 106 -3.66 1.67 -5.14
C LYS A 106 -3.20 3.13 -5.27
N LEU A 107 -4.12 4.05 -5.57
CA LEU A 107 -3.84 5.49 -5.48
C LEU A 107 -3.53 5.90 -4.03
N GLN A 108 -4.34 5.43 -3.08
CA GLN A 108 -4.16 5.74 -1.65
C GLN A 108 -2.84 5.19 -1.11
N VAL A 109 -2.48 3.96 -1.40
CA VAL A 109 -1.21 3.40 -0.92
C VAL A 109 0.01 4.04 -1.60
N THR A 110 -0.12 4.48 -2.85
CA THR A 110 0.92 5.28 -3.51
C THR A 110 1.09 6.63 -2.83
N ALA A 111 -0.02 7.34 -2.56
CA ALA A 111 0.02 8.62 -1.84
C ALA A 111 0.59 8.45 -0.42
N LEU A 112 0.24 7.38 0.30
CA LEU A 112 0.80 7.05 1.61
C LEU A 112 2.33 6.91 1.54
N ALA A 113 2.86 6.16 0.56
CA ALA A 113 4.30 6.02 0.37
C ALA A 113 5.00 7.37 0.15
N LEU A 114 4.42 8.25 -0.68
CA LEU A 114 4.98 9.57 -0.97
C LEU A 114 4.87 10.53 0.23
N THR A 115 3.78 10.44 0.99
CA THR A 115 3.61 11.20 2.24
C THR A 115 4.71 10.87 3.25
N LEU A 116 4.98 9.58 3.44
CA LEU A 116 6.01 9.13 4.38
C LEU A 116 7.42 9.51 3.93
N ALA A 117 7.68 9.47 2.63
CA ALA A 117 8.96 9.96 2.08
C ALA A 117 9.21 11.44 2.41
N ARG A 118 8.13 12.24 2.50
CA ARG A 118 8.19 13.66 2.88
C ARG A 118 8.31 13.83 4.39
N ALA A 119 7.52 13.06 5.16
CA ALA A 119 7.37 13.24 6.60
C ALA A 119 8.49 12.57 7.42
N TRP A 120 9.07 11.50 6.89
CA TRP A 120 10.15 10.72 7.53
C TRP A 120 11.43 10.75 6.69
N PRO A 121 12.24 11.81 6.77
CA PRO A 121 13.43 11.97 5.92
C PRO A 121 14.53 10.93 6.18
N ASP A 122 14.45 10.24 7.31
CA ASP A 122 15.32 9.15 7.73
C ASP A 122 14.87 7.76 7.22
N VAL A 123 13.72 7.69 6.53
CA VAL A 123 13.15 6.45 5.99
C VAL A 123 13.05 6.52 4.46
N LEU A 124 13.54 5.49 3.77
CA LEU A 124 13.39 5.37 2.33
C LEU A 124 12.02 4.76 2.01
N SER A 125 11.03 5.59 1.75
CA SER A 125 9.67 5.17 1.42
C SER A 125 9.39 5.27 -0.07
N ASN A 126 8.96 4.15 -0.68
CA ASN A 126 8.74 4.04 -2.12
C ASN A 126 7.51 3.21 -2.46
N ALA A 127 6.87 3.52 -3.58
CA ALA A 127 5.79 2.71 -4.16
C ALA A 127 6.30 1.94 -5.38
N VAL A 128 5.79 0.72 -5.59
CA VAL A 128 6.20 -0.16 -6.69
C VAL A 128 4.98 -0.67 -7.45
N ASP A 129 5.01 -0.55 -8.75
CA ASP A 129 4.17 -1.31 -9.67
C ASP A 129 4.91 -2.59 -10.05
N PRO A 130 4.42 -3.77 -9.68
CA PRO A 130 5.04 -5.02 -10.03
C PRO A 130 4.80 -5.44 -11.50
N GLY A 131 3.92 -4.72 -12.22
CA GLY A 131 3.42 -5.14 -13.51
C GLY A 131 2.24 -6.14 -13.41
N TRP A 132 1.75 -6.57 -14.55
CA TRP A 132 0.72 -7.61 -14.64
C TRP A 132 1.35 -8.99 -14.81
N VAL A 133 1.73 -9.58 -13.67
CA VAL A 133 2.50 -10.82 -13.60
C VAL A 133 1.60 -12.06 -13.38
N PRO A 134 1.97 -13.25 -13.89
CA PRO A 134 1.19 -14.49 -13.82
C PRO A 134 1.18 -15.11 -12.42
N THR A 135 0.63 -14.38 -11.48
CA THR A 135 0.36 -14.83 -10.10
C THR A 135 -1.09 -15.31 -9.98
N LYS A 136 -1.47 -15.80 -8.79
CA LYS A 136 -2.88 -16.13 -8.49
C LYS A 136 -3.81 -14.93 -8.72
N MET A 137 -3.35 -13.70 -8.45
CA MET A 137 -4.10 -12.47 -8.68
C MET A 137 -4.15 -12.07 -10.16
N GLY A 138 -3.01 -12.12 -10.85
CA GLY A 138 -2.91 -11.70 -12.25
C GLY A 138 -3.53 -12.69 -13.23
N GLY A 139 -3.60 -13.95 -12.85
CA GLY A 139 -4.14 -15.03 -13.68
C GLY A 139 -3.22 -15.44 -14.85
N PRO A 140 -3.65 -16.45 -15.62
CA PRO A 140 -2.81 -17.03 -16.69
C PRO A 140 -2.67 -16.13 -17.93
N ALA A 141 -3.49 -15.10 -18.05
CA ALA A 141 -3.43 -14.15 -19.16
C ALA A 141 -2.43 -12.99 -18.92
N ALA A 142 -1.81 -12.93 -17.74
CA ALA A 142 -0.83 -11.91 -17.44
C ALA A 142 0.41 -12.04 -18.35
N THR A 143 0.88 -10.89 -18.83
CA THR A 143 1.89 -10.82 -19.91
C THR A 143 3.28 -10.47 -19.42
N ASP A 144 3.40 -9.94 -18.21
CA ASP A 144 4.69 -9.48 -17.70
C ASP A 144 5.47 -10.65 -17.09
N ASP A 145 6.79 -10.53 -17.11
CA ASP A 145 7.68 -11.53 -16.55
C ASP A 145 7.55 -11.59 -15.02
N LEU A 146 7.36 -12.80 -14.48
CA LEU A 146 7.19 -13.01 -13.04
C LEU A 146 8.42 -12.59 -12.23
N GLU A 147 9.62 -12.79 -12.78
CA GLU A 147 10.86 -12.39 -12.09
C GLU A 147 10.95 -10.88 -11.97
N LEU A 148 10.65 -10.14 -13.03
CA LEU A 148 10.58 -8.68 -13.00
C LEU A 148 9.55 -8.17 -12.01
N GLY A 149 8.48 -8.94 -11.77
CA GLY A 149 7.41 -8.61 -10.82
C GLY A 149 7.84 -8.51 -9.36
N TYR A 150 8.95 -9.15 -8.96
CA TYR A 150 9.45 -9.05 -7.57
C TYR A 150 10.83 -8.38 -7.43
N LEU A 151 11.57 -8.23 -8.51
CA LEU A 151 12.93 -7.69 -8.44
C LEU A 151 13.00 -6.26 -7.93
N THR A 152 12.01 -5.42 -8.26
CA THR A 152 12.05 -4.00 -7.88
C THR A 152 11.91 -3.81 -6.38
N GLN A 153 10.92 -4.44 -5.75
CA GLN A 153 10.69 -4.30 -4.31
C GLN A 153 11.81 -4.94 -3.49
N THR A 154 12.35 -6.06 -3.94
CA THR A 154 13.49 -6.68 -3.26
C THR A 154 14.76 -5.84 -3.39
N TRP A 155 15.03 -5.29 -4.57
CA TRP A 155 16.15 -4.37 -4.80
C TRP A 155 16.03 -3.10 -3.94
N LEU A 156 14.85 -2.48 -3.85
CA LEU A 156 14.62 -1.32 -2.97
C LEU A 156 14.80 -1.68 -1.49
N ALA A 157 14.48 -2.91 -1.10
CA ALA A 157 14.56 -3.34 0.29
C ALA A 157 16.01 -3.56 0.77
N VAL A 158 16.93 -4.01 -0.11
CA VAL A 158 18.26 -4.48 0.34
C VAL A 158 19.45 -3.86 -0.37
N SER A 159 19.26 -3.18 -1.50
CA SER A 159 20.39 -2.70 -2.31
C SER A 159 20.98 -1.41 -1.77
N ASN A 160 22.31 -1.31 -1.86
CA ASN A 160 23.07 -0.07 -1.63
C ASN A 160 23.30 0.74 -2.91
N ASP A 161 22.67 0.36 -4.03
CA ASP A 161 22.67 1.17 -5.24
C ASP A 161 22.12 2.57 -4.91
N PRO A 162 22.81 3.66 -5.31
CA PRO A 162 22.32 5.02 -5.08
C PRO A 162 20.88 5.27 -5.56
N ALA A 163 20.45 4.59 -6.64
CA ALA A 163 19.08 4.69 -7.11
C ALA A 163 18.08 4.02 -6.15
N ALA A 164 18.46 2.90 -5.50
CA ALA A 164 17.64 2.24 -4.48
C ALA A 164 17.60 3.01 -3.16
N ALA A 165 18.63 3.80 -2.88
CA ALA A 165 18.73 4.65 -1.70
C ALA A 165 17.95 5.98 -1.85
N ALA A 166 17.12 6.10 -2.89
CA ALA A 166 16.21 7.24 -3.07
C ALA A 166 14.88 7.00 -2.36
N SER A 167 14.27 8.08 -1.86
CA SER A 167 12.92 8.09 -1.26
C SER A 167 11.92 8.83 -2.16
N GLY A 168 10.63 8.54 -2.00
CA GLY A 168 9.56 9.23 -2.74
C GLY A 168 9.48 8.83 -4.22
N GLY A 169 9.93 7.62 -4.56
CA GLY A 169 9.84 7.05 -5.90
C GLY A 169 8.56 6.25 -6.12
N TYR A 170 8.08 6.27 -7.37
CA TYR A 170 7.18 5.27 -7.92
C TYR A 170 7.95 4.49 -8.99
N TRP A 171 8.00 3.19 -8.85
CA TRP A 171 8.94 2.34 -9.57
C TRP A 171 8.23 1.24 -10.35
N TYR A 172 8.68 1.00 -11.59
CA TYR A 172 8.29 -0.13 -12.43
C TYR A 172 9.55 -0.75 -13.02
N HIS A 173 9.81 -2.03 -12.79
CA HIS A 173 10.99 -2.76 -13.27
C HIS A 173 12.32 -2.01 -13.05
N ARG A 174 12.55 -1.53 -11.81
CA ARG A 174 13.71 -0.70 -11.39
C ARG A 174 13.85 0.65 -12.11
N GLN A 175 12.84 1.05 -12.88
CA GLN A 175 12.81 2.36 -13.52
C GLN A 175 11.85 3.27 -12.75
N ARG A 176 12.33 4.45 -12.38
CA ARG A 176 11.50 5.46 -11.73
C ARG A 176 10.52 6.02 -12.74
N GLN A 177 9.24 5.97 -12.39
CA GLN A 177 8.14 6.47 -13.20
C GLN A 177 7.44 7.64 -12.51
N GLN A 178 6.56 8.33 -13.24
CA GLN A 178 5.69 9.34 -12.66
C GLN A 178 4.42 8.67 -12.10
N PRO A 179 4.12 8.83 -10.81
CA PRO A 179 2.83 8.37 -10.29
C PRO A 179 1.70 9.30 -10.76
N ALA A 180 0.46 8.89 -10.52
CA ALA A 180 -0.71 9.72 -10.75
C ALA A 180 -0.52 11.12 -10.12
N PRO A 181 -0.86 12.23 -10.82
CA PRO A 181 -0.70 13.57 -10.28
C PRO A 181 -1.32 13.75 -8.91
N GLN A 182 -2.46 13.10 -8.67
CA GLN A 182 -3.17 13.15 -7.41
C GLN A 182 -2.39 12.52 -6.25
N ALA A 183 -1.64 11.43 -6.47
CA ALA A 183 -0.78 10.85 -5.44
C ALA A 183 0.32 11.83 -4.98
N ARG A 184 0.67 12.82 -5.81
CA ARG A 184 1.66 13.86 -5.53
C ARG A 184 1.05 15.15 -4.96
N ASP A 185 -0.27 15.28 -4.99
CA ASP A 185 -0.98 16.44 -4.44
C ASP A 185 -0.89 16.44 -2.92
N LEU A 186 -0.29 17.47 -2.36
CA LEU A 186 -0.07 17.56 -0.91
C LEU A 186 -1.37 17.67 -0.13
N ALA A 187 -2.36 18.37 -0.66
CA ALA A 187 -3.66 18.49 0.00
C ALA A 187 -4.38 17.14 0.03
N PHE A 188 -4.30 16.36 -1.07
CA PHE A 188 -4.82 15.00 -1.10
C PHE A 188 -4.09 14.07 -0.10
N GLN A 189 -2.76 14.17 -0.04
CA GLN A 189 -1.96 13.41 0.91
C GLN A 189 -2.37 13.68 2.36
N ASP A 190 -2.46 14.95 2.74
CA ASP A 190 -2.80 15.34 4.10
C ASP A 190 -4.25 14.91 4.47
N GLN A 191 -5.22 15.13 3.57
CA GLN A 191 -6.60 14.65 3.75
C GLN A 191 -6.68 13.12 3.84
N LEU A 192 -5.88 12.39 3.07
CA LEU A 192 -5.80 10.93 3.15
C LEU A 192 -5.30 10.49 4.51
N MET A 193 -4.26 11.11 5.05
CA MET A 193 -3.72 10.78 6.38
C MET A 193 -4.78 11.00 7.47
N ASP A 194 -5.47 12.13 7.44
CA ASP A 194 -6.58 12.42 8.37
C ASP A 194 -7.69 11.37 8.26
N ARG A 195 -8.05 10.99 7.02
CA ARG A 195 -9.08 9.98 6.78
C ARG A 195 -8.67 8.60 7.31
N LEU A 196 -7.42 8.18 7.07
CA LEU A 196 -6.92 6.89 7.55
C LEU A 196 -6.81 6.87 9.08
N ALA A 197 -6.38 7.96 9.69
CA ALA A 197 -6.38 8.12 11.15
C ALA A 197 -7.80 8.00 11.73
N ALA A 198 -8.79 8.65 11.12
CA ALA A 198 -10.18 8.56 11.55
C ALA A 198 -10.78 7.15 11.42
N LEU A 199 -10.47 6.43 10.33
CA LEU A 199 -10.95 5.06 10.09
C LEU A 199 -10.30 4.02 11.01
N THR A 200 -9.04 4.22 11.37
CA THR A 200 -8.27 3.24 12.16
C THR A 200 -8.18 3.56 13.64
N GLY A 201 -8.47 4.81 14.03
CA GLY A 201 -8.22 5.31 15.39
C GLY A 201 -6.73 5.43 15.75
N VAL A 202 -5.84 5.40 14.76
CA VAL A 202 -4.38 5.51 14.96
C VAL A 202 -3.86 6.69 14.15
N THR A 203 -3.13 7.59 14.79
CA THR A 203 -2.43 8.70 14.12
C THR A 203 -0.99 8.27 13.81
N LEU A 204 -0.58 8.41 12.57
CA LEU A 204 0.75 8.02 12.08
C LEU A 204 1.73 9.19 12.05
N LEU A 205 1.24 10.40 11.77
CA LEU A 205 2.03 11.65 11.66
C LEU A 205 1.57 12.69 12.66
#